data_23f41bc21e3b27285fa59955901de21d
#
_entry.id   23f41bc21e3b27285fa59955901de21d
#
_cell.length_a   1.000
_cell.length_b   1.000
_cell.length_c   1.000
_cell.angle_alpha   90.00
_cell.angle_beta   90.00
_cell.angle_gamma   90.00
#
_symmetry.space_group_name_H-M   'P 1'
#
loop_
_entity.id
_entity.type
_entity.pdbx_description
1 polymer ?
#
loop_
_entity_poly.entity_id
_entity_poly.type
_entity_poly.pdbx_seq_one_letter_code
_entity_poly.pdbx_strand_id
1 'polypeptide(L)'
;ESQVNFLQTEKAIIVYASVQHIEEHSKRYLGVPFPRPKKVKYDDLLKLCPICPSATVYDVSKSKKYYFDEQLGSLRDDYVYWLKILKEVPYAYGNLTVTISYRDRVTAVTSNKIRMIKPQWLVLRRVEKLSLIKSLYCLVYWGIVGVVREKLYYKL
;
A
#
# COMPACT_ATOMS: atom_id res chain seq x y z
N GLU A 1 17.60 1.22 -9.83
CA GLU A 1 17.76 1.55 -11.28
C GLU A 1 16.47 1.26 -12.06
N SER A 2 15.96 0.04 -12.09
CA SER A 2 14.74 -0.34 -12.82
C SER A 2 13.52 0.54 -12.52
N GLN A 3 13.27 0.89 -11.25
CA GLN A 3 12.16 1.75 -10.88
C GLN A 3 12.35 3.21 -11.33
N VAL A 4 13.58 3.71 -11.32
CA VAL A 4 13.89 5.07 -11.80
C VAL A 4 13.67 5.16 -13.31
N ASN A 5 14.14 4.14 -14.04
CA ASN A 5 13.92 4.05 -15.48
C ASN A 5 12.41 4.00 -15.81
N PHE A 6 11.65 3.18 -15.07
CA PHE A 6 10.20 3.09 -15.27
C PHE A 6 9.50 4.43 -14.94
N LEU A 7 9.91 5.09 -13.86
CA LEU A 7 9.38 6.43 -13.49
C LEU A 7 9.63 7.46 -14.60
N GLN A 8 10.82 7.45 -15.22
CA GLN A 8 11.15 8.35 -16.31
C GLN A 8 10.37 8.03 -17.57
N THR A 9 10.25 6.74 -17.94
CA THR A 9 9.50 6.28 -19.11
C THR A 9 8.01 6.65 -19.03
N GLU A 10 7.39 6.40 -17.87
CA GLU A 10 5.98 6.73 -17.66
C GLU A 10 5.74 8.22 -17.34
N LYS A 11 6.81 9.03 -17.24
CA LYS A 11 6.77 10.43 -16.77
C LYS A 11 6.03 10.56 -15.43
N ALA A 12 6.13 9.52 -14.62
CA ALA A 12 5.41 9.39 -13.35
C ALA A 12 6.03 10.26 -12.25
N ILE A 13 5.25 10.54 -11.21
CA ILE A 13 5.73 11.15 -9.96
C ILE A 13 5.96 10.07 -8.91
N ILE A 14 5.10 9.05 -8.88
CA ILE A 14 5.18 7.92 -7.96
C ILE A 14 5.16 6.63 -8.76
N VAL A 15 6.11 5.75 -8.45
CA VAL A 15 6.15 4.37 -8.96
C VAL A 15 6.32 3.42 -7.78
N TYR A 16 5.47 2.42 -7.70
CA TYR A 16 5.61 1.31 -6.76
C TYR A 16 5.82 0.00 -7.50
N ALA A 17 6.54 -0.94 -6.89
CA ALA A 17 6.83 -2.23 -7.50
C ALA A 17 6.11 -3.38 -6.79
N SER A 18 6.11 -4.54 -7.43
CA SER A 18 5.65 -5.78 -6.81
C SER A 18 6.64 -6.27 -5.76
N VAL A 19 6.13 -6.98 -4.77
CA VAL A 19 6.93 -7.56 -3.69
C VAL A 19 6.71 -9.06 -3.66
N GLN A 20 7.75 -9.83 -3.36
CA GLN A 20 7.68 -11.25 -3.09
C GLN A 20 7.75 -11.46 -1.58
N HIS A 21 6.81 -12.19 -1.02
CA HIS A 21 6.86 -12.56 0.39
C HIS A 21 7.78 -13.76 0.60
N ILE A 22 8.58 -13.70 1.67
CA ILE A 22 9.48 -14.78 2.09
C ILE A 22 9.28 -15.10 3.57
N GLU A 23 9.47 -16.37 3.92
CA GLU A 23 9.48 -16.81 5.31
C GLU A 23 10.71 -16.26 6.05
N GLU A 24 10.55 -15.98 7.34
CA GLU A 24 11.55 -15.24 8.12
C GLU A 24 12.90 -15.96 8.23
N HIS A 25 12.92 -17.28 8.46
CA HIS A 25 14.13 -18.03 8.73
C HIS A 25 14.68 -18.76 7.49
N SER A 26 13.83 -19.52 6.81
CA SER A 26 14.23 -20.33 5.65
C SER A 26 14.39 -19.49 4.37
N LYS A 27 13.90 -18.25 4.36
CA LYS A 27 13.85 -17.38 3.16
C LYS A 27 13.07 -18.01 1.99
N ARG A 28 12.29 -19.06 2.25
CA ARG A 28 11.43 -19.68 1.24
C ARG A 28 10.36 -18.69 0.78
N TYR A 29 10.06 -18.66 -0.49
CA TYR A 29 8.97 -17.87 -1.04
C TYR A 29 7.63 -18.36 -0.49
N LEU A 30 6.81 -17.41 -0.06
CA LEU A 30 5.45 -17.64 0.41
C LEU A 30 4.48 -17.26 -0.70
N GLY A 31 3.93 -18.26 -1.36
CA GLY A 31 3.01 -18.07 -2.47
C GLY A 31 3.61 -17.34 -3.66
N VAL A 32 2.73 -16.71 -4.43
CA VAL A 32 3.08 -15.90 -5.61
C VAL A 32 2.90 -14.41 -5.33
N PRO A 33 3.62 -13.51 -6.04
CA PRO A 33 3.41 -12.08 -5.89
C PRO A 33 1.95 -11.71 -6.15
N PHE A 34 1.35 -10.98 -5.22
CA PHE A 34 -0.02 -10.49 -5.43
C PHE A 34 -0.05 -9.51 -6.60
N PRO A 35 -0.95 -9.71 -7.59
CA PRO A 35 -1.08 -8.79 -8.71
C PRO A 35 -1.32 -7.36 -8.25
N ARG A 36 -0.49 -6.45 -8.73
CA ARG A 36 -0.60 -5.03 -8.44
C ARG A 36 -1.28 -4.31 -9.60
N PRO A 37 -2.17 -3.33 -9.34
CA PRO A 37 -2.70 -2.49 -10.40
C PRO A 37 -1.58 -1.73 -11.12
N LYS A 38 -1.70 -1.58 -12.45
CA LYS A 38 -0.76 -0.74 -13.22
C LYS A 38 -0.84 0.75 -12.87
N LYS A 39 -2.01 1.19 -12.42
CA LYS A 39 -2.26 2.57 -11.98
C LYS A 39 -3.23 2.56 -10.81
N VAL A 40 -3.03 3.43 -9.85
CA VAL A 40 -3.97 3.70 -8.77
C VAL A 40 -4.12 5.19 -8.55
N LYS A 41 -5.32 5.62 -8.24
CA LYS A 41 -5.66 6.97 -7.83
C LYS A 41 -6.14 6.99 -6.38
N TYR A 42 -6.39 8.19 -5.86
CA TYR A 42 -6.86 8.40 -4.50
C TYR A 42 -8.05 7.50 -4.10
N ASP A 43 -9.11 7.45 -4.94
CA ASP A 43 -10.30 6.64 -4.63
C ASP A 43 -10.04 5.12 -4.60
N ASP A 44 -9.04 4.64 -5.32
CA ASP A 44 -8.63 3.24 -5.28
C ASP A 44 -7.90 2.94 -3.98
N LEU A 45 -7.04 3.87 -3.52
CA LEU A 45 -6.33 3.74 -2.25
C LEU A 45 -7.27 3.70 -1.05
N LEU A 46 -8.38 4.46 -1.08
CA LEU A 46 -9.38 4.41 -0.01
C LEU A 46 -9.90 2.98 0.24
N LYS A 47 -9.98 2.18 -0.82
CA LYS A 47 -10.45 0.78 -0.78
C LYS A 47 -9.33 -0.21 -0.50
N LEU A 48 -8.17 -0.02 -1.14
CA LEU A 48 -7.01 -0.90 -1.03
C LEU A 48 -5.73 -0.15 -1.38
N CYS A 49 -4.75 -0.16 -0.47
CA CYS A 49 -3.43 0.40 -0.75
C CYS A 49 -2.48 -0.69 -1.26
N PRO A 50 -2.11 -0.69 -2.56
CA PRO A 50 -1.11 -1.61 -3.09
C PRO A 50 0.32 -1.11 -2.92
N ILE A 51 0.52 0.13 -2.47
CA ILE A 51 1.83 0.79 -2.39
C ILE A 51 2.57 0.27 -1.16
N CYS A 52 3.72 -0.35 -1.38
CA CYS A 52 4.64 -0.76 -0.33
C CYS A 52 5.76 0.29 -0.23
N PRO A 53 5.97 0.97 0.91
CA PRO A 53 6.97 2.02 1.05
C PRO A 53 8.37 1.59 0.62
N SER A 54 8.79 0.39 1.03
CA SER A 54 10.12 -0.16 0.69
C SER A 54 10.34 -0.42 -0.80
N ALA A 55 9.25 -0.51 -1.59
CA ALA A 55 9.27 -0.77 -3.02
C ALA A 55 8.77 0.43 -3.84
N THR A 56 8.90 1.65 -3.33
CA THR A 56 8.36 2.85 -3.96
C THR A 56 9.43 3.88 -4.20
N VAL A 57 9.39 4.50 -5.38
CA VAL A 57 10.19 5.67 -5.75
C VAL A 57 9.25 6.84 -5.98
N TYR A 58 9.61 7.98 -5.44
CA TYR A 58 8.86 9.21 -5.52
C TYR A 58 9.75 10.36 -5.97
N ASP A 59 9.33 11.05 -7.05
CA ASP A 59 10.07 12.17 -7.63
C ASP A 59 9.67 13.51 -6.96
N VAL A 60 10.50 13.94 -6.03
CA VAL A 60 10.29 15.20 -5.29
C VAL A 60 10.52 16.45 -6.14
N SER A 61 11.15 16.33 -7.32
CA SER A 61 11.38 17.47 -8.21
C SER A 61 10.13 17.86 -9.00
N LYS A 62 9.23 16.91 -9.21
CA LYS A 62 7.96 17.08 -9.94
C LYS A 62 6.75 17.35 -9.05
N SER A 63 6.94 17.35 -7.75
CA SER A 63 5.90 17.60 -6.76
C SER A 63 6.50 18.22 -5.52
N LYS A 64 5.68 18.73 -4.61
CA LYS A 64 6.19 19.21 -3.32
C LYS A 64 6.66 18.04 -2.46
N LYS A 65 7.57 18.32 -1.55
CA LYS A 65 8.01 17.36 -0.55
C LYS A 65 6.93 17.16 0.50
N TYR A 66 6.55 15.91 0.78
CA TYR A 66 5.62 15.52 1.82
C TYR A 66 6.36 14.90 3.00
N TYR A 67 5.72 14.95 4.17
CA TYR A 67 6.24 14.35 5.41
C TYR A 67 5.19 13.46 6.03
N PHE A 68 5.65 12.43 6.74
CA PHE A 68 4.77 11.61 7.56
C PHE A 68 4.14 12.45 8.67
N ASP A 69 2.95 12.05 9.08
CA ASP A 69 2.27 12.69 10.22
C ASP A 69 2.63 11.92 11.49
N GLU A 70 3.55 12.47 12.26
CA GLU A 70 4.07 11.85 13.49
C GLU A 70 2.99 11.66 14.57
N GLN A 71 1.88 12.43 14.52
CA GLN A 71 0.79 12.32 15.47
C GLN A 71 -0.07 11.06 15.28
N LEU A 72 -0.01 10.44 14.11
CA LEU A 72 -0.78 9.23 13.79
C LEU A 72 -0.16 7.94 14.37
N GLY A 73 1.08 8.01 14.85
CA GLY A 73 1.82 6.82 15.28
C GLY A 73 2.14 5.89 14.11
N SER A 74 2.73 4.74 14.41
CA SER A 74 3.23 3.78 13.39
C SER A 74 2.16 2.93 12.71
N LEU A 75 0.89 3.08 13.07
CA LEU A 75 -0.22 2.33 12.47
C LEU A 75 -0.87 3.13 11.36
N ARG A 76 -0.61 2.78 10.09
CA ARG A 76 -1.19 3.42 8.90
C ARG A 76 -0.59 4.79 8.53
N ASP A 77 0.52 5.18 9.08
CA ASP A 77 1.24 6.40 8.70
C ASP A 77 1.62 6.42 7.21
N ASP A 78 2.13 5.30 6.70
CA ASP A 78 2.43 5.09 5.28
C ASP A 78 1.18 5.23 4.39
N TYR A 79 0.06 4.66 4.82
CA TYR A 79 -1.20 4.74 4.09
C TYR A 79 -1.73 6.17 4.01
N VAL A 80 -1.71 6.91 5.13
CA VAL A 80 -2.11 8.33 5.16
C VAL A 80 -1.16 9.17 4.30
N TYR A 81 0.13 8.88 4.32
CA TYR A 81 1.13 9.56 3.49
C TYR A 81 0.78 9.44 2.00
N TRP A 82 0.47 8.23 1.51
CA TRP A 82 0.10 8.03 0.11
C TRP A 82 -1.25 8.65 -0.25
N LEU A 83 -2.24 8.61 0.64
CA LEU A 83 -3.52 9.31 0.44
C LEU A 83 -3.31 10.82 0.28
N LYS A 84 -2.46 11.40 1.12
CA LYS A 84 -2.13 12.84 1.07
C LYS A 84 -1.52 13.22 -0.28
N ILE A 85 -0.59 12.43 -0.78
CA ILE A 85 0.06 12.69 -2.07
C ILE A 85 -0.93 12.52 -3.23
N LEU A 86 -1.73 11.45 -3.24
CA LEU A 86 -2.68 11.17 -4.34
C LEU A 86 -3.93 12.07 -4.35
N LYS A 87 -4.07 12.99 -3.40
CA LYS A 87 -5.01 14.12 -3.54
C LYS A 87 -4.51 15.16 -4.53
N GLU A 88 -3.21 15.26 -4.75
CA GLU A 88 -2.58 16.28 -5.59
C GLU A 88 -1.95 15.67 -6.85
N VAL A 89 -1.51 14.42 -6.77
CA VAL A 89 -0.94 13.66 -7.88
C VAL A 89 -2.00 12.71 -8.44
N PRO A 90 -2.30 12.74 -9.75
CA PRO A 90 -3.43 12.02 -10.32
C PRO A 90 -3.32 10.50 -10.22
N TYR A 91 -2.09 9.95 -10.32
CA TYR A 91 -1.85 8.51 -10.29
C TYR A 91 -0.51 8.16 -9.65
N ALA A 92 -0.48 7.00 -8.96
CA ALA A 92 0.74 6.23 -8.74
C ALA A 92 0.77 5.06 -9.73
N TYR A 93 1.95 4.76 -10.29
CA TYR A 93 2.13 3.76 -11.34
C TYR A 93 2.76 2.49 -10.75
N GLY A 94 2.20 1.34 -11.12
CA GLY A 94 2.67 0.04 -10.70
C GLY A 94 3.64 -0.58 -11.70
N ASN A 95 4.90 -0.72 -11.30
CA ASN A 95 5.85 -1.58 -11.98
C ASN A 95 5.60 -3.02 -11.54
N LEU A 96 5.26 -3.92 -12.46
CA LEU A 96 4.94 -5.31 -12.15
C LEU A 96 6.17 -6.16 -11.80
N THR A 97 7.37 -5.61 -12.00
CA THR A 97 8.62 -6.29 -11.64
C THR A 97 8.72 -6.42 -10.12
N VAL A 98 9.07 -7.61 -9.64
CA VAL A 98 9.40 -7.84 -8.23
C VAL A 98 10.77 -7.24 -7.94
N THR A 99 10.83 -6.24 -7.06
CA THR A 99 12.07 -5.54 -6.75
C THR A 99 12.57 -5.80 -5.33
N ILE A 100 11.70 -6.31 -4.45
CA ILE A 100 12.07 -6.62 -3.06
C ILE A 100 11.48 -7.96 -2.59
N SER A 101 12.18 -8.59 -1.65
CA SER A 101 11.66 -9.69 -0.83
C SER A 101 11.18 -9.15 0.50
N TYR A 102 9.87 -9.26 0.74
CA TYR A 102 9.23 -8.81 1.97
C TYR A 102 9.17 -9.96 2.98
N ARG A 103 9.87 -9.81 4.09
CA ARG A 103 9.96 -10.83 5.13
C ARG A 103 8.71 -10.83 6.00
N ASP A 104 7.98 -11.93 5.99
CA ASP A 104 6.82 -12.11 6.87
C ASP A 104 7.26 -12.61 8.24
N ARG A 105 6.94 -11.81 9.27
CA ARG A 105 7.20 -12.13 10.67
C ARG A 105 5.91 -12.38 11.39
N VAL A 106 5.88 -13.43 12.22
CA VAL A 106 4.72 -13.73 13.09
C VAL A 106 4.44 -12.58 14.05
N THR A 107 5.49 -11.89 14.49
CA THR A 107 5.42 -10.74 15.42
C THR A 107 5.17 -9.40 14.71
N ALA A 108 4.98 -9.38 13.38
CA ALA A 108 4.77 -8.14 12.64
C ALA A 108 3.50 -7.41 13.12
N VAL A 109 3.57 -6.10 13.19
CA VAL A 109 2.44 -5.23 13.60
C VAL A 109 1.19 -5.50 12.77
N THR A 110 1.36 -5.84 11.50
CA THR A 110 0.28 -6.11 10.53
C THR A 110 -0.18 -7.57 10.47
N SER A 111 0.42 -8.48 11.27
CA SER A 111 0.06 -9.90 11.28
C SER A 111 -1.38 -10.12 11.80
N ASN A 112 -1.85 -9.30 12.74
CA ASN A 112 -3.21 -9.36 13.27
C ASN A 112 -4.14 -8.40 12.51
N LYS A 113 -4.92 -8.94 11.57
CA LYS A 113 -5.83 -8.15 10.72
C LYS A 113 -6.96 -7.50 11.51
N ILE A 114 -7.47 -8.16 12.56
CA ILE A 114 -8.53 -7.60 13.41
C ILE A 114 -8.03 -6.34 14.10
N ARG A 115 -6.80 -6.35 14.59
CA ARG A 115 -6.15 -5.18 15.19
C ARG A 115 -6.05 -4.00 14.22
N MET A 116 -6.00 -4.25 12.92
CA MET A 116 -5.89 -3.23 11.88
C MET A 116 -7.23 -2.58 11.49
N ILE A 117 -8.37 -3.15 11.89
CA ILE A 117 -9.71 -2.60 11.57
C ILE A 117 -9.88 -1.20 12.17
N LYS A 118 -9.58 -1.04 13.46
CA LYS A 118 -9.74 0.26 14.16
C LYS A 118 -8.87 1.36 13.55
N PRO A 119 -7.55 1.18 13.32
CA PRO A 119 -6.73 2.16 12.61
C PRO A 119 -7.26 2.50 11.22
N GLN A 120 -7.66 1.49 10.43
CA GLN A 120 -8.22 1.72 9.10
C GLN A 120 -9.50 2.57 9.17
N TRP A 121 -10.40 2.27 10.10
CA TRP A 121 -11.61 3.05 10.33
C TRP A 121 -11.30 4.50 10.74
N LEU A 122 -10.33 4.71 11.64
CA LEU A 122 -9.93 6.05 12.09
C LEU A 122 -9.38 6.89 10.93
N VAL A 123 -8.57 6.31 10.04
CA VAL A 123 -8.09 7.01 8.84
C VAL A 123 -9.28 7.45 7.99
N LEU A 124 -10.20 6.56 7.64
CA LEU A 124 -11.34 6.88 6.79
C LEU A 124 -12.26 7.96 7.41
N ARG A 125 -12.50 7.89 8.74
CA ARG A 125 -13.46 8.76 9.42
C ARG A 125 -12.87 10.08 9.95
N ARG A 126 -11.66 10.05 10.49
CA ARG A 126 -11.06 11.22 11.14
C ARG A 126 -10.07 11.96 10.24
N VAL A 127 -9.23 11.23 9.52
CA VAL A 127 -8.23 11.84 8.63
C VAL A 127 -8.88 12.25 7.31
N GLU A 128 -9.55 11.31 6.65
CA GLU A 128 -10.17 11.54 5.34
C GLU A 128 -11.59 12.13 5.42
N LYS A 129 -12.20 12.14 6.61
CA LYS A 129 -13.53 12.72 6.89
C LYS A 129 -14.64 12.21 5.95
N LEU A 130 -14.53 10.96 5.49
CA LEU A 130 -15.52 10.37 4.61
C LEU A 130 -16.87 10.20 5.33
N SER A 131 -17.97 10.17 4.58
CA SER A 131 -19.28 9.83 5.13
C SER A 131 -19.28 8.42 5.73
N LEU A 132 -20.22 8.15 6.64
CA LEU A 132 -20.34 6.84 7.30
C LEU A 132 -20.48 5.71 6.27
N ILE A 133 -21.34 5.90 5.27
CA ILE A 133 -21.64 4.91 4.22
C ILE A 133 -20.38 4.62 3.39
N LYS A 134 -19.67 5.68 2.93
CA LYS A 134 -18.43 5.52 2.14
C LYS A 134 -17.33 4.85 2.96
N SER A 135 -17.21 5.19 4.25
CA SER A 135 -16.22 4.58 5.16
C SER A 135 -16.49 3.09 5.36
N LEU A 136 -17.76 2.72 5.60
CA LEU A 136 -18.16 1.33 5.78
C LEU A 136 -17.91 0.51 4.49
N TYR A 137 -18.29 1.05 3.35
CA TYR A 137 -18.01 0.43 2.04
C TYR A 137 -16.51 0.17 1.83
N CYS A 138 -15.67 1.17 2.07
CA CYS A 138 -14.21 1.02 1.91
C CYS A 138 -13.65 0.00 2.90
N LEU A 139 -14.12 0.00 4.15
CA LEU A 139 -13.66 -0.94 5.17
C LEU A 139 -14.04 -2.39 4.85
N VAL A 140 -15.28 -2.62 4.41
CA VAL A 140 -15.76 -3.95 4.01
C VAL A 140 -14.98 -4.45 2.80
N TYR A 141 -14.80 -3.62 1.77
CA TYR A 141 -14.01 -3.96 0.60
C TYR A 141 -12.57 -4.34 0.97
N TRP A 142 -11.92 -3.52 1.81
CA TRP A 142 -10.58 -3.79 2.32
C TRP A 142 -10.49 -5.13 3.05
N GLY A 143 -11.48 -5.44 3.91
CA GLY A 143 -11.55 -6.70 4.65
C GLY A 143 -11.71 -7.92 3.73
N ILE A 144 -12.64 -7.86 2.77
CA ILE A 144 -12.87 -8.95 1.81
C ILE A 144 -11.61 -9.21 0.99
N VAL A 145 -11.03 -8.17 0.39
CA VAL A 145 -9.80 -8.32 -0.42
C VAL A 145 -8.64 -8.83 0.42
N GLY A 146 -8.53 -8.40 1.69
CA GLY A 146 -7.54 -8.91 2.63
C GLY A 146 -7.64 -10.42 2.86
N VAL A 147 -8.86 -10.94 3.05
CA VAL A 147 -9.12 -12.39 3.22
C VAL A 147 -8.86 -13.17 1.93
N VAL A 148 -9.39 -12.69 0.80
CA VAL A 148 -9.19 -13.31 -0.52
C VAL A 148 -7.70 -13.40 -0.86
N ARG A 149 -6.98 -12.30 -0.66
CA ARG A 149 -5.53 -12.24 -0.89
C ARG A 149 -4.77 -13.29 -0.08
N GLU A 150 -5.10 -13.45 1.21
CA GLU A 150 -4.47 -14.46 2.05
C GLU A 150 -4.71 -15.88 1.55
N LYS A 151 -5.96 -16.18 1.20
CA LYS A 151 -6.33 -17.53 0.75
C LYS A 151 -5.72 -17.91 -0.59
N LEU A 152 -5.68 -16.97 -1.55
CA LEU A 152 -5.27 -17.27 -2.92
C LEU A 152 -3.77 -17.13 -3.17
N TYR A 153 -3.08 -16.26 -2.44
CA TYR A 153 -1.69 -15.90 -2.77
C TYR A 153 -0.66 -16.30 -1.71
N TYR A 154 -1.08 -16.56 -0.46
CA TYR A 154 -0.16 -16.91 0.62
C TYR A 154 -0.21 -18.37 1.09
N LYS A 155 -1.24 -19.12 0.72
CA LYS A 155 -1.43 -20.52 1.14
C LYS A 155 -1.10 -21.56 0.05
N LEU A 156 -0.50 -21.12 -1.06
CA LEU A 156 -0.03 -22.02 -2.12
C LEU A 156 1.42 -22.43 -1.88
#